data_4acc5bcb638c03f730e29201b090c551
#
_entry.id   4acc5bcb638c03f730e29201b090c551
#
_cell.length_a   1.000
_cell.length_b   1.000
_cell.length_c   1.000
_cell.angle_alpha   90.00
_cell.angle_beta   90.00
_cell.angle_gamma   90.00
#
_symmetry.space_group_name_H-M   'P 1'
#
loop_
_entity.id
_entity.type
_entity.pdbx_description
1 polymer ?
#
loop_
_entity_poly.entity_id
_entity_poly.type
_entity_poly.pdbx_seq_one_letter_code
_entity_poly.pdbx_strand_id
1 'polypeptide(L)'
;MTPRGDDVALPAGDEKARTVRRLFDTIAPRYDLVNRVMTFGMDVGWRRRAVRELRLPGGSLVLDLACGTGDLCNELVADGYRAVGFDFSHGMLASATTTAPLVQADILRLPVRDGGVEGATCGFALRNVVSLPGLFAELGRTVRPGGRIAVLDASRPDHPVLRAGHHVYFDRVVPLIGSVLSNRDAYSYLPRSMAYLPPPGEVCSMLREAGFPDTRRLQLSAGLTQLFVGTRT
;
A
#
# COMPACT_ATOMS: atom_id res chain seq x y z
N MET A 1 -7.33 -24.54 -29.52
CA MET A 1 -7.53 -23.07 -29.37
C MET A 1 -7.40 -22.78 -27.88
N THR A 2 -6.19 -22.53 -27.42
CA THR A 2 -5.91 -22.21 -26.01
C THR A 2 -6.42 -20.80 -25.72
N PRO A 3 -7.16 -20.56 -24.64
CA PRO A 3 -7.62 -19.22 -24.30
C PRO A 3 -6.41 -18.30 -24.09
N ARG A 4 -6.43 -17.14 -24.71
CA ARG A 4 -5.45 -16.07 -24.44
C ARG A 4 -5.58 -15.68 -22.97
N GLY A 5 -4.46 -15.52 -22.29
CA GLY A 5 -4.36 -15.29 -20.83
C GLY A 5 -5.04 -14.03 -20.26
N ASP A 6 -5.89 -13.36 -21.01
CA ASP A 6 -6.56 -12.12 -20.65
C ASP A 6 -7.98 -12.31 -20.09
N ASP A 7 -8.55 -13.53 -20.17
CA ASP A 7 -9.95 -13.80 -19.76
C ASP A 7 -10.11 -14.46 -18.37
N VAL A 8 -9.05 -14.61 -17.60
CA VAL A 8 -9.18 -15.14 -16.23
C VAL A 8 -9.74 -14.03 -15.32
N ALA A 9 -10.98 -14.21 -14.86
CA ALA A 9 -11.60 -13.31 -13.89
C ALA A 9 -10.67 -13.06 -12.70
N LEU A 10 -10.58 -11.80 -12.26
CA LEU A 10 -9.77 -11.46 -11.10
C LEU A 10 -10.39 -12.07 -9.84
N PRO A 11 -9.60 -12.73 -8.94
CA PRO A 11 -10.12 -13.34 -7.73
C PRO A 11 -10.76 -12.30 -6.81
N ALA A 12 -11.79 -12.71 -6.04
CA ALA A 12 -12.52 -11.87 -5.10
C ALA A 12 -12.62 -12.54 -3.71
N GLY A 13 -12.97 -11.78 -2.69
CA GLY A 13 -13.17 -12.29 -1.32
C GLY A 13 -11.98 -13.09 -0.79
N ASP A 14 -12.27 -14.22 -0.15
CA ASP A 14 -11.25 -15.09 0.47
C ASP A 14 -10.26 -15.68 -0.55
N GLU A 15 -10.69 -15.89 -1.78
CA GLU A 15 -9.80 -16.37 -2.85
C GLU A 15 -8.75 -15.31 -3.19
N LYS A 16 -9.16 -14.04 -3.26
CA LYS A 16 -8.23 -12.91 -3.43
C LYS A 16 -7.23 -12.86 -2.28
N ALA A 17 -7.69 -12.95 -1.03
CA ALA A 17 -6.81 -12.94 0.14
C ALA A 17 -5.76 -14.05 0.08
N ARG A 18 -6.18 -15.29 -0.20
CA ARG A 18 -5.25 -16.44 -0.31
C ARG A 18 -4.27 -16.29 -1.47
N THR A 19 -4.73 -15.81 -2.62
CA THR A 19 -3.89 -15.60 -3.81
C THR A 19 -2.86 -14.51 -3.55
N VAL A 20 -3.27 -13.38 -3.03
CA VAL A 20 -2.39 -12.26 -2.65
C VAL A 20 -1.35 -12.70 -1.63
N ARG A 21 -1.76 -13.43 -0.58
CA ARG A 21 -0.82 -13.91 0.45
C ARG A 21 0.26 -14.82 -0.14
N ARG A 22 -0.12 -15.84 -0.92
CA ARG A 22 0.85 -16.76 -1.56
C ARG A 22 1.82 -16.01 -2.48
N LEU A 23 1.30 -15.03 -3.22
CA LEU A 23 2.09 -14.21 -4.12
C LEU A 23 3.17 -13.44 -3.33
N PHE A 24 2.78 -12.73 -2.27
CA PHE A 24 3.71 -11.97 -1.46
C PHE A 24 4.69 -12.86 -0.68
N ASP A 25 4.26 -14.01 -0.14
CA ASP A 25 5.15 -14.98 0.47
C ASP A 25 6.24 -15.47 -0.53
N THR A 26 5.87 -15.64 -1.81
CA THR A 26 6.80 -16.10 -2.85
C THR A 26 7.83 -15.05 -3.26
N ILE A 27 7.42 -13.77 -3.36
CA ILE A 27 8.30 -12.70 -3.87
C ILE A 27 9.10 -12.00 -2.75
N ALA A 28 8.77 -12.22 -1.49
CA ALA A 28 9.33 -11.53 -0.33
C ALA A 28 10.86 -11.38 -0.35
N PRO A 29 11.67 -12.42 -0.67
CA PRO A 29 13.13 -12.29 -0.62
C PRO A 29 13.75 -11.29 -1.61
N ARG A 30 13.02 -10.93 -2.66
CA ARG A 30 13.50 -10.01 -3.72
C ARG A 30 12.60 -8.80 -3.88
N TYR A 31 11.59 -8.66 -3.05
CA TYR A 31 10.53 -7.66 -3.19
C TYR A 31 11.09 -6.24 -3.23
N ASP A 32 11.93 -5.86 -2.29
CA ASP A 32 12.49 -4.50 -2.21
C ASP A 32 13.40 -4.18 -3.40
N LEU A 33 14.26 -5.13 -3.79
CA LEU A 33 15.14 -4.95 -4.95
C LEU A 33 14.31 -4.68 -6.21
N VAL A 34 13.31 -5.52 -6.47
CA VAL A 34 12.49 -5.39 -7.68
C VAL A 34 11.68 -4.10 -7.66
N ASN A 35 11.08 -3.73 -6.52
CA ASN A 35 10.38 -2.45 -6.40
C ASN A 35 11.32 -1.26 -6.64
N ARG A 36 12.53 -1.30 -6.06
CA ARG A 36 13.52 -0.25 -6.23
C ARG A 36 13.92 -0.07 -7.70
N VAL A 37 14.13 -1.18 -8.42
CA VAL A 37 14.45 -1.16 -9.86
C VAL A 37 13.26 -0.66 -10.66
N MET A 38 12.04 -1.18 -10.41
CA MET A 38 10.83 -0.76 -11.13
C MET A 38 10.46 0.71 -10.91
N THR A 39 10.77 1.26 -9.75
CA THR A 39 10.46 2.66 -9.45
C THR A 39 11.62 3.60 -9.70
N PHE A 40 12.76 3.10 -10.18
CA PHE A 40 14.01 3.86 -10.29
C PHE A 40 14.39 4.55 -8.96
N GLY A 41 14.06 3.91 -7.81
CA GLY A 41 14.30 4.44 -6.48
C GLY A 41 13.35 5.55 -6.02
N MET A 42 12.36 5.94 -6.84
CA MET A 42 11.39 6.99 -6.48
C MET A 42 10.49 6.59 -5.30
N ASP A 43 10.31 5.29 -5.09
CA ASP A 43 9.50 4.73 -3.99
C ASP A 43 9.95 5.22 -2.60
N VAL A 44 11.25 5.43 -2.39
CA VAL A 44 11.79 6.04 -1.16
C VAL A 44 11.25 7.45 -0.96
N GLY A 45 11.31 8.27 -2.00
CA GLY A 45 10.80 9.64 -1.95
C GLY A 45 9.29 9.70 -1.67
N TRP A 46 8.51 8.74 -2.21
CA TRP A 46 7.08 8.65 -1.97
C TRP A 46 6.77 8.27 -0.52
N ARG A 47 7.49 7.28 0.06
CA ARG A 47 7.34 6.88 1.46
C ARG A 47 7.71 8.02 2.41
N ARG A 48 8.84 8.70 2.18
CA ARG A 48 9.22 9.91 2.96
C ARG A 48 8.17 10.99 2.88
N ARG A 49 7.56 11.19 1.72
CA ARG A 49 6.47 12.15 1.58
C ARG A 49 5.26 11.72 2.38
N ALA A 50 4.87 10.46 2.38
CA ALA A 50 3.75 9.94 3.17
C ALA A 50 3.98 10.17 4.67
N VAL A 51 5.16 9.85 5.17
CA VAL A 51 5.52 10.07 6.59
C VAL A 51 5.47 11.55 6.97
N ARG A 52 6.03 12.43 6.16
CA ARG A 52 5.99 13.89 6.41
C ARG A 52 4.58 14.48 6.44
N GLU A 53 3.63 13.90 5.70
CA GLU A 53 2.25 14.36 5.70
C GLU A 53 1.46 13.95 6.94
N LEU A 54 1.97 13.05 7.77
CA LEU A 54 1.38 12.74 9.07
C LEU A 54 1.41 13.95 10.01
N ARG A 55 2.49 14.73 10.01
CA ARG A 55 2.62 15.98 10.82
C ARG A 55 2.23 15.77 12.29
N LEU A 56 2.57 14.62 12.84
CA LEU A 56 2.34 14.30 14.25
C LEU A 56 3.55 14.74 15.09
N PRO A 57 3.37 14.92 16.40
CA PRO A 57 4.50 15.15 17.30
C PRO A 57 5.49 13.98 17.28
N GLY A 58 6.77 14.25 17.45
CA GLY A 58 7.79 13.21 17.63
C GLY A 58 7.44 12.26 18.78
N GLY A 59 7.77 10.98 18.62
CA GLY A 59 7.41 9.93 19.58
C GLY A 59 5.97 9.41 19.47
N SER A 60 5.13 9.96 18.58
CA SER A 60 3.78 9.44 18.33
C SER A 60 3.82 7.97 17.87
N LEU A 61 2.88 7.17 18.34
CA LEU A 61 2.71 5.77 17.90
C LEU A 61 1.98 5.72 16.58
N VAL A 62 2.62 5.17 15.56
CA VAL A 62 2.08 5.07 14.22
C VAL A 62 2.08 3.60 13.77
N LEU A 63 0.95 3.12 13.29
CA LEU A 63 0.85 1.79 12.67
C LEU A 63 1.23 1.87 11.19
N ASP A 64 1.96 0.86 10.71
CA ASP A 64 2.13 0.64 9.28
C ASP A 64 1.36 -0.60 8.86
N LEU A 65 0.29 -0.41 8.11
CA LEU A 65 -0.62 -1.48 7.70
C LEU A 65 -0.21 -2.06 6.35
N ALA A 66 -0.15 -3.40 6.27
CA ALA A 66 0.47 -4.14 5.18
C ALA A 66 1.91 -3.68 4.98
N CYS A 67 2.69 -3.73 6.06
CA CYS A 67 4.04 -3.17 6.13
C CYS A 67 5.06 -3.91 5.25
N GLY A 68 4.75 -5.14 4.82
CA GLY A 68 5.64 -5.95 4.01
C GLY A 68 6.99 -6.18 4.70
N THR A 69 8.06 -5.80 4.04
CA THR A 69 9.45 -5.88 4.51
C THR A 69 9.88 -4.73 5.44
N GLY A 70 8.95 -3.80 5.75
CA GLY A 70 9.16 -2.74 6.74
C GLY A 70 9.79 -1.44 6.22
N ASP A 71 9.83 -1.23 4.91
CA ASP A 71 10.39 0.00 4.31
C ASP A 71 9.73 1.29 4.88
N LEU A 72 8.40 1.29 5.03
CA LEU A 72 7.67 2.44 5.56
C LEU A 72 7.86 2.57 7.08
N CYS A 73 7.95 1.44 7.80
CA CYS A 73 8.35 1.43 9.20
C CYS A 73 9.70 2.11 9.42
N ASN A 74 10.69 1.84 8.54
CA ASN A 74 12.01 2.47 8.62
C ASN A 74 11.93 3.98 8.43
N GLU A 75 11.14 4.47 7.50
CA GLU A 75 10.95 5.91 7.29
C GLU A 75 10.19 6.57 8.47
N LEU A 76 9.26 5.85 9.11
CA LEU A 76 8.59 6.32 10.34
C LEU A 76 9.58 6.45 11.50
N VAL A 77 10.41 5.44 11.74
CA VAL A 77 11.44 5.46 12.78
C VAL A 77 12.47 6.57 12.52
N ALA A 78 12.90 6.74 11.27
CA ALA A 78 13.84 7.78 10.88
C ALA A 78 13.28 9.20 11.09
N ASP A 79 11.97 9.40 10.99
CA ASP A 79 11.27 10.67 11.23
C ASP A 79 10.91 10.88 12.72
N GLY A 80 11.34 9.96 13.60
CA GLY A 80 11.18 10.08 15.06
C GLY A 80 9.86 9.55 15.62
N TYR A 81 9.10 8.75 14.86
CA TYR A 81 7.90 8.09 15.34
C TYR A 81 8.20 6.72 15.95
N ARG A 82 7.30 6.24 16.81
CA ARG A 82 7.27 4.86 17.29
C ARG A 82 6.41 4.05 16.31
N ALA A 83 7.05 3.26 15.48
CA ALA A 83 6.35 2.46 14.46
C ALA A 83 6.03 1.04 14.96
N VAL A 84 4.89 0.50 14.55
CA VAL A 84 4.55 -0.94 14.65
C VAL A 84 3.99 -1.37 13.30
N GLY A 85 4.61 -2.37 12.67
CA GLY A 85 4.19 -2.91 11.38
C GLY A 85 3.24 -4.09 11.52
N PHE A 86 2.20 -4.12 10.68
CA PHE A 86 1.25 -5.22 10.58
C PHE A 86 1.22 -5.75 9.15
N ASP A 87 1.38 -7.07 8.99
CA ASP A 87 1.20 -7.73 7.71
C ASP A 87 0.58 -9.12 7.90
N PHE A 88 -0.15 -9.61 6.93
CA PHE A 88 -0.73 -10.95 6.98
C PHE A 88 0.20 -12.02 6.37
N SER A 89 1.19 -11.63 5.58
CA SER A 89 2.19 -12.50 4.96
C SER A 89 3.35 -12.76 5.92
N HIS A 90 3.49 -14.01 6.34
CA HIS A 90 4.63 -14.42 7.15
C HIS A 90 5.96 -14.27 6.40
N GLY A 91 5.96 -14.56 5.09
CA GLY A 91 7.16 -14.41 4.25
C GLY A 91 7.68 -12.99 4.19
N MET A 92 6.78 -12.00 4.09
CA MET A 92 7.15 -10.59 4.13
C MET A 92 7.77 -10.20 5.48
N LEU A 93 7.11 -10.57 6.60
CA LEU A 93 7.62 -10.28 7.94
C LEU A 93 8.98 -10.96 8.21
N ALA A 94 9.15 -12.20 7.75
CA ALA A 94 10.41 -12.94 7.89
C ALA A 94 11.56 -12.35 7.06
N SER A 95 11.23 -11.61 5.99
CA SER A 95 12.20 -10.92 5.12
C SER A 95 12.40 -9.45 5.51
N ALA A 96 11.75 -9.00 6.57
CA ALA A 96 11.78 -7.58 6.96
C ALA A 96 13.16 -7.14 7.47
N THR A 97 13.52 -5.92 7.12
CA THR A 97 14.82 -5.29 7.48
C THR A 97 14.60 -4.04 8.34
N THR A 98 13.62 -4.06 9.24
CA THR A 98 13.28 -2.97 10.15
C THR A 98 13.58 -3.31 11.61
N THR A 99 13.84 -2.28 12.42
CA THR A 99 13.93 -2.39 13.89
C THR A 99 12.59 -2.19 14.58
N ALA A 100 11.55 -1.77 13.84
CA ALA A 100 10.20 -1.63 14.38
C ALA A 100 9.62 -3.01 14.74
N PRO A 101 8.85 -3.13 15.83
CA PRO A 101 8.09 -4.33 16.13
C PRO A 101 7.15 -4.68 14.97
N LEU A 102 7.08 -5.98 14.64
CA LEU A 102 6.23 -6.51 13.57
C LEU A 102 5.23 -7.52 14.12
N VAL A 103 4.00 -7.46 13.63
CA VAL A 103 2.90 -8.32 14.07
C VAL A 103 2.23 -8.95 12.84
N GLN A 104 2.09 -10.28 12.85
CA GLN A 104 1.30 -10.95 11.81
C GLN A 104 -0.19 -10.82 12.15
N ALA A 105 -0.93 -10.07 11.35
CA ALA A 105 -2.37 -9.84 11.54
C ALA A 105 -3.08 -9.49 10.24
N ASP A 106 -4.40 -9.68 10.23
CA ASP A 106 -5.28 -9.14 9.21
C ASP A 106 -5.53 -7.65 9.50
N ILE A 107 -5.20 -6.79 8.54
CA ILE A 107 -5.40 -5.35 8.65
C ILE A 107 -6.87 -4.91 8.64
N LEU A 108 -7.80 -5.83 8.36
CA LEU A 108 -9.24 -5.61 8.50
C LEU A 108 -9.73 -5.85 9.93
N ARG A 109 -8.87 -6.41 10.80
CA ARG A 109 -9.19 -6.71 12.21
C ARG A 109 -7.92 -6.66 13.07
N LEU A 110 -7.47 -5.46 13.36
CA LEU A 110 -6.23 -5.23 14.11
C LEU A 110 -6.40 -5.55 15.61
N PRO A 111 -5.39 -6.17 16.25
CA PRO A 111 -5.37 -6.38 17.68
C PRO A 111 -4.98 -5.08 18.43
N VAL A 112 -5.65 -4.00 18.10
CA VAL A 112 -5.42 -2.66 18.63
C VAL A 112 -6.73 -2.11 19.16
N ARG A 113 -6.70 -1.50 20.35
CA ARG A 113 -7.88 -0.87 20.98
C ARG A 113 -8.35 0.34 20.15
N ASP A 114 -9.61 0.71 20.34
CA ASP A 114 -10.19 1.90 19.75
C ASP A 114 -9.42 3.15 20.20
N GLY A 115 -9.10 4.03 19.26
CA GLY A 115 -8.33 5.25 19.51
C GLY A 115 -6.95 5.01 20.12
N GLY A 116 -6.37 3.83 19.90
CA GLY A 116 -5.13 3.39 20.54
C GLY A 116 -3.86 4.02 20.00
N VAL A 117 -3.91 4.71 18.85
CA VAL A 117 -2.72 5.25 18.17
C VAL A 117 -2.93 6.66 17.63
N GLU A 118 -1.83 7.37 17.45
CA GLU A 118 -1.81 8.74 16.93
C GLU A 118 -1.90 8.78 15.41
N GLY A 119 -1.44 7.72 14.71
CA GLY A 119 -1.49 7.71 13.27
C GLY A 119 -1.40 6.33 12.66
N ALA A 120 -1.66 6.28 11.35
CA ALA A 120 -1.47 5.07 10.58
C ALA A 120 -1.00 5.39 9.16
N THR A 121 -0.17 4.50 8.63
CA THR A 121 0.26 4.46 7.23
C THR A 121 -0.20 3.17 6.58
N CYS A 122 -0.32 3.18 5.25
CA CYS A 122 -0.52 1.99 4.43
C CYS A 122 0.10 2.28 3.07
N GLY A 123 1.06 1.46 2.65
CA GLY A 123 1.80 1.67 1.40
C GLY A 123 1.59 0.57 0.37
N PHE A 124 1.08 0.93 -0.82
CA PHE A 124 0.95 0.04 -1.99
C PHE A 124 0.08 -1.21 -1.78
N ALA A 125 -0.89 -1.15 -0.86
CA ALA A 125 -1.71 -2.28 -0.47
C ALA A 125 -3.19 -2.18 -0.87
N LEU A 126 -3.75 -0.98 -1.11
CA LEU A 126 -5.20 -0.80 -1.32
C LEU A 126 -5.78 -1.75 -2.39
N ARG A 127 -5.08 -1.89 -3.52
CA ARG A 127 -5.49 -2.77 -4.60
C ARG A 127 -5.50 -4.27 -4.23
N ASN A 128 -4.78 -4.64 -3.16
CA ASN A 128 -4.63 -6.01 -2.70
C ASN A 128 -5.62 -6.38 -1.58
N VAL A 129 -6.18 -5.38 -0.91
CA VAL A 129 -7.15 -5.57 0.17
C VAL A 129 -8.49 -6.06 -0.38
N VAL A 130 -9.14 -6.97 0.33
CA VAL A 130 -10.45 -7.52 -0.07
C VAL A 130 -11.61 -6.56 0.17
N SER A 131 -11.49 -5.67 1.16
CA SER A 131 -12.51 -4.68 1.51
C SER A 131 -11.89 -3.35 1.89
N LEU A 132 -11.94 -2.36 1.00
CA LEU A 132 -11.49 -1.00 1.31
C LEU A 132 -12.36 -0.32 2.39
N PRO A 133 -13.70 -0.42 2.36
CA PRO A 133 -14.52 0.11 3.45
C PRO A 133 -14.15 -0.52 4.80
N GLY A 134 -13.88 -1.84 4.85
CA GLY A 134 -13.44 -2.53 6.06
C GLY A 134 -12.09 -2.00 6.57
N LEU A 135 -11.10 -1.83 5.68
CA LEU A 135 -9.81 -1.24 6.04
C LEU A 135 -9.97 0.18 6.59
N PHE A 136 -10.76 1.02 5.93
CA PHE A 136 -10.94 2.41 6.35
C PHE A 136 -11.73 2.53 7.65
N ALA A 137 -12.72 1.66 7.88
CA ALA A 137 -13.42 1.57 9.16
C ALA A 137 -12.45 1.18 10.29
N GLU A 138 -11.53 0.25 10.04
CA GLU A 138 -10.52 -0.18 11.00
C GLU A 138 -9.49 0.93 11.30
N LEU A 139 -9.11 1.72 10.29
CA LEU A 139 -8.33 2.95 10.49
C LEU A 139 -9.10 3.97 11.37
N GLY A 140 -10.38 4.19 11.06
CA GLY A 140 -11.24 5.08 11.86
C GLY A 140 -11.45 4.62 13.30
N ARG A 141 -11.45 3.30 13.54
CA ARG A 141 -11.55 2.72 14.88
C ARG A 141 -10.25 2.88 15.67
N THR A 142 -9.12 2.58 15.05
CA THR A 142 -7.82 2.49 15.75
C THR A 142 -7.12 3.83 15.96
N VAL A 143 -7.28 4.75 15.01
CA VAL A 143 -6.69 6.10 15.09
C VAL A 143 -7.57 6.99 15.97
N ARG A 144 -6.96 7.63 16.99
CA ARG A 144 -7.66 8.52 17.91
C ARG A 144 -8.14 9.82 17.23
N PRO A 145 -9.14 10.52 17.79
CA PRO A 145 -9.47 11.87 17.37
C PRO A 145 -8.25 12.79 17.36
N GLY A 146 -8.10 13.60 16.31
CA GLY A 146 -6.91 14.41 16.04
C GLY A 146 -5.72 13.64 15.46
N GLY A 147 -5.78 12.32 15.42
CA GLY A 147 -4.77 11.48 14.78
C GLY A 147 -4.83 11.56 13.24
N ARG A 148 -3.80 11.05 12.58
CA ARG A 148 -3.64 11.25 11.13
C ARG A 148 -3.35 9.96 10.38
N ILE A 149 -3.77 9.94 9.12
CA ILE A 149 -3.46 8.84 8.21
C ILE A 149 -2.71 9.33 6.98
N ALA A 150 -1.87 8.44 6.42
CA ALA A 150 -1.22 8.62 5.14
C ALA A 150 -1.23 7.30 4.36
N VAL A 151 -2.08 7.22 3.32
CA VAL A 151 -2.31 6.01 2.53
C VAL A 151 -1.76 6.22 1.12
N LEU A 152 -0.72 5.46 0.79
CA LEU A 152 0.04 5.57 -0.45
C LEU A 152 -0.28 4.39 -1.37
N ASP A 153 -0.63 4.65 -2.64
CA ASP A 153 -0.75 3.58 -3.63
C ASP A 153 -0.39 4.08 -5.03
N ALA A 154 -0.19 3.13 -5.94
CA ALA A 154 0.00 3.40 -7.35
C ALA A 154 -1.20 4.16 -7.92
N SER A 155 -0.97 4.92 -8.98
CA SER A 155 -2.00 5.70 -9.66
C SER A 155 -1.78 5.65 -11.17
N ARG A 156 -2.75 6.14 -11.92
CA ARG A 156 -2.60 6.41 -13.35
C ARG A 156 -2.51 7.92 -13.55
N PRO A 157 -1.55 8.40 -14.35
CA PRO A 157 -1.45 9.81 -14.68
C PRO A 157 -2.76 10.36 -15.27
N ASP A 158 -3.16 11.56 -14.84
CA ASP A 158 -4.35 12.21 -15.40
C ASP A 158 -4.08 12.76 -16.81
N HIS A 159 -2.82 13.20 -17.08
CA HIS A 159 -2.44 13.73 -18.37
C HIS A 159 -2.35 12.62 -19.45
N PRO A 160 -3.02 12.75 -20.63
CA PRO A 160 -3.13 11.68 -21.62
C PRO A 160 -1.79 11.14 -22.13
N VAL A 161 -0.80 12.00 -22.39
CA VAL A 161 0.52 11.61 -22.90
C VAL A 161 1.29 10.81 -21.85
N LEU A 162 1.26 11.26 -20.60
CA LEU A 162 1.91 10.54 -19.50
C LEU A 162 1.22 9.19 -19.25
N ARG A 163 -0.10 9.13 -19.40
CA ARG A 163 -0.89 7.90 -19.28
C ARG A 163 -0.50 6.89 -20.35
N ALA A 164 -0.30 7.31 -21.60
CA ALA A 164 0.14 6.42 -22.68
C ALA A 164 1.54 5.84 -22.38
N GLY A 165 2.49 6.67 -21.98
CA GLY A 165 3.82 6.22 -21.59
C GLY A 165 3.81 5.27 -20.39
N HIS A 166 3.00 5.58 -19.37
CA HIS A 166 2.80 4.74 -18.20
C HIS A 166 2.23 3.37 -18.56
N HIS A 167 1.24 3.31 -19.47
CA HIS A 167 0.64 2.06 -19.94
C HIS A 167 1.72 1.16 -20.60
N VAL A 168 2.51 1.73 -21.51
CA VAL A 168 3.61 0.98 -22.15
C VAL A 168 4.61 0.46 -21.12
N TYR A 169 5.00 1.29 -20.15
CA TYR A 169 5.92 0.90 -19.09
C TYR A 169 5.37 -0.24 -18.22
N PHE A 170 4.15 -0.09 -17.73
CA PHE A 170 3.52 -1.10 -16.85
C PHE A 170 3.19 -2.41 -17.56
N ASP A 171 2.80 -2.36 -18.82
CA ASP A 171 2.38 -3.57 -19.53
C ASP A 171 3.54 -4.34 -20.17
N ARG A 172 4.66 -3.68 -20.47
CA ARG A 172 5.79 -4.30 -21.14
C ARG A 172 7.06 -4.37 -20.30
N VAL A 173 7.43 -3.26 -19.65
CA VAL A 173 8.71 -3.17 -18.94
C VAL A 173 8.63 -3.83 -17.57
N VAL A 174 7.57 -3.57 -16.80
CA VAL A 174 7.39 -4.14 -15.45
C VAL A 174 7.37 -5.68 -15.47
N PRO A 175 6.59 -6.37 -16.34
CA PRO A 175 6.64 -7.83 -16.43
C PRO A 175 8.00 -8.38 -16.85
N LEU A 176 8.73 -7.66 -17.73
CA LEU A 176 10.06 -8.06 -18.16
C LEU A 176 11.06 -7.99 -16.98
N ILE A 177 11.09 -6.89 -16.24
CA ILE A 177 11.92 -6.75 -15.05
C ILE A 177 11.58 -7.84 -14.03
N GLY A 178 10.29 -8.06 -13.78
CA GLY A 178 9.81 -9.08 -12.85
C GLY A 178 10.23 -10.50 -13.26
N SER A 179 10.19 -10.81 -14.57
CA SER A 179 10.57 -12.13 -15.09
C SER A 179 12.06 -12.42 -14.94
N VAL A 180 12.90 -11.39 -15.01
CA VAL A 180 14.37 -11.52 -14.90
C VAL A 180 14.81 -11.57 -13.43
N LEU A 181 14.22 -10.73 -12.58
CA LEU A 181 14.67 -10.52 -11.21
C LEU A 181 13.96 -11.40 -10.17
N SER A 182 12.76 -11.94 -10.49
CA SER A 182 11.97 -12.69 -9.49
C SER A 182 11.06 -13.74 -10.17
N ASN A 183 9.74 -13.62 -10.03
CA ASN A 183 8.74 -14.58 -10.53
C ASN A 183 7.82 -13.91 -11.55
N ARG A 184 7.80 -14.44 -12.79
CA ARG A 184 7.00 -13.89 -13.90
C ARG A 184 5.51 -13.78 -13.57
N ASP A 185 4.95 -14.81 -12.93
CA ASP A 185 3.50 -14.86 -12.65
C ASP A 185 3.10 -13.82 -11.61
N ALA A 186 3.94 -13.63 -10.59
CA ALA A 186 3.72 -12.64 -9.56
C ALA A 186 3.74 -11.20 -10.11
N TYR A 187 4.66 -10.90 -11.02
CA TYR A 187 4.77 -9.55 -11.59
C TYR A 187 3.79 -9.30 -12.74
N SER A 188 3.20 -10.33 -13.34
CA SER A 188 2.05 -10.19 -14.24
C SER A 188 0.77 -9.78 -13.50
N TYR A 189 0.68 -10.07 -12.19
CA TYR A 189 -0.42 -9.64 -11.34
C TYR A 189 -0.44 -8.10 -11.11
N LEU A 190 0.72 -7.44 -11.04
CA LEU A 190 0.79 -6.02 -10.71
C LEU A 190 -0.03 -5.10 -11.65
N PRO A 191 0.12 -5.17 -13.00
CA PRO A 191 -0.72 -4.38 -13.89
C PRO A 191 -2.22 -4.71 -13.74
N ARG A 192 -2.55 -6.00 -13.58
CA ARG A 192 -3.94 -6.47 -13.44
C ARG A 192 -4.57 -6.00 -12.13
N SER A 193 -3.80 -5.95 -11.03
CA SER A 193 -4.29 -5.51 -9.73
C SER A 193 -4.75 -4.04 -9.71
N MET A 194 -4.28 -3.21 -10.65
CA MET A 194 -4.75 -1.83 -10.79
C MET A 194 -6.25 -1.72 -11.10
N ALA A 195 -6.87 -2.79 -11.61
CA ALA A 195 -8.31 -2.83 -11.85
C ALA A 195 -9.15 -2.92 -10.55
N TYR A 196 -8.53 -3.34 -9.43
CA TYR A 196 -9.20 -3.36 -8.13
C TYR A 196 -9.26 -1.99 -7.44
N LEU A 197 -8.44 -1.03 -7.90
CA LEU A 197 -8.38 0.27 -7.24
C LEU A 197 -9.51 1.16 -7.76
N PRO A 198 -10.43 1.61 -6.88
CA PRO A 198 -11.51 2.51 -7.28
C PRO A 198 -10.98 3.85 -7.75
N PRO A 199 -11.81 4.65 -8.45
CA PRO A 199 -11.50 6.04 -8.74
C PRO A 199 -11.10 6.80 -7.48
N PRO A 200 -10.14 7.72 -7.54
CA PRO A 200 -9.62 8.42 -6.35
C PRO A 200 -10.70 9.18 -5.54
N GLY A 201 -11.74 9.66 -6.23
CA GLY A 201 -12.88 10.32 -5.58
C GLY A 201 -13.65 9.38 -4.65
N GLU A 202 -13.83 8.13 -5.05
CA GLU A 202 -14.50 7.10 -4.24
C GLU A 202 -13.64 6.72 -3.01
N VAL A 203 -12.32 6.60 -3.18
CA VAL A 203 -11.41 6.37 -2.05
C VAL A 203 -11.50 7.51 -1.04
N CYS A 204 -11.52 8.76 -1.52
CA CYS A 204 -11.70 9.92 -0.64
C CYS A 204 -13.07 9.90 0.08
N SER A 205 -14.14 9.50 -0.59
CA SER A 205 -15.48 9.40 0.03
C SER A 205 -15.51 8.34 1.12
N MET A 206 -15.00 7.14 0.85
CA MET A 206 -14.90 6.06 1.85
C MET A 206 -14.07 6.48 3.07
N LEU A 207 -12.97 7.20 2.88
CA LEU A 207 -12.15 7.71 3.99
C LEU A 207 -12.90 8.77 4.82
N ARG A 208 -13.66 9.66 4.17
CA ARG A 208 -14.49 10.65 4.89
C ARG A 208 -15.59 9.97 5.72
N GLU A 209 -16.25 8.96 5.15
CA GLU A 209 -17.25 8.14 5.85
C GLU A 209 -16.65 7.38 7.03
N ALA A 210 -15.38 6.98 6.94
CA ALA A 210 -14.64 6.33 8.03
C ALA A 210 -14.14 7.30 9.13
N GLY A 211 -14.49 8.59 9.04
CA GLY A 211 -14.17 9.61 10.06
C GLY A 211 -12.93 10.44 9.79
N PHE A 212 -12.54 10.59 8.51
CA PHE A 212 -11.47 11.48 8.06
C PHE A 212 -12.02 12.54 7.11
N PRO A 213 -12.84 13.52 7.59
CA PRO A 213 -13.63 14.43 6.74
C PRO A 213 -12.78 15.33 5.88
N ASP A 214 -11.56 15.68 6.30
CA ASP A 214 -10.61 16.53 5.57
C ASP A 214 -9.74 15.78 4.55
N THR A 215 -10.11 14.53 4.22
CA THR A 215 -9.34 13.70 3.30
C THR A 215 -9.08 14.43 1.98
N ARG A 216 -7.82 14.47 1.60
CA ARG A 216 -7.33 15.00 0.32
C ARG A 216 -6.38 14.02 -0.35
N ARG A 217 -6.39 14.05 -1.67
CA ARG A 217 -5.46 13.32 -2.53
C ARG A 217 -4.31 14.21 -2.97
N LEU A 218 -3.09 13.72 -2.88
CA LEU A 218 -1.89 14.31 -3.44
C LEU A 218 -1.38 13.40 -4.56
N GLN A 219 -1.14 13.94 -5.74
CA GLN A 219 -0.46 13.21 -6.81
C GLN A 219 1.05 13.38 -6.66
N LEU A 220 1.79 12.28 -6.81
CA LEU A 220 3.25 12.25 -6.75
C LEU A 220 3.80 11.79 -8.10
N SER A 221 4.99 12.31 -8.46
CA SER A 221 5.70 11.97 -9.69
C SER A 221 4.79 11.99 -10.94
N ALA A 222 4.15 13.14 -11.17
CA ALA A 222 3.24 13.35 -12.31
C ALA A 222 2.07 12.33 -12.41
N GLY A 223 1.62 11.81 -11.26
CA GLY A 223 0.49 10.90 -11.17
C GLY A 223 0.82 9.41 -11.25
N LEU A 224 2.10 9.03 -11.19
CA LEU A 224 2.50 7.62 -11.07
C LEU A 224 2.05 7.00 -9.75
N THR A 225 1.96 7.82 -8.72
CA THR A 225 1.60 7.43 -7.35
C THR A 225 0.67 8.49 -6.77
N GLN A 226 -0.19 8.06 -5.87
CA GLN A 226 -1.11 8.92 -5.14
C GLN A 226 -1.00 8.68 -3.64
N LEU A 227 -1.20 9.73 -2.88
CA LEU A 227 -1.18 9.73 -1.43
C LEU A 227 -2.48 10.35 -0.92
N PHE A 228 -3.24 9.60 -0.13
CA PHE A 228 -4.40 10.08 0.59
C PHE A 228 -3.99 10.40 2.02
N VAL A 229 -4.36 11.60 2.49
CA VAL A 229 -4.07 12.06 3.85
C VAL A 229 -5.33 12.60 4.48
N GLY A 230 -5.51 12.36 5.76
CA GLY A 230 -6.69 12.82 6.49
C GLY A 230 -6.44 12.87 7.99
N THR A 231 -7.29 13.63 8.69
CA THR A 231 -7.32 13.78 10.15
C THR A 231 -8.57 13.13 10.69
N ARG A 232 -8.43 12.33 11.75
CA ARG A 232 -9.56 11.68 12.45
C ARG A 232 -10.31 12.69 13.29
N THR A 233 -11.63 12.75 13.15
CA THR A 233 -12.52 13.58 13.99
C THR A 233 -13.09 12.80 15.17
#